data_568427ece4b1871c386cd4d74ac1094c
#
_entry.id   568427ece4b1871c386cd4d74ac1094c
#
_cell.length_a   1.000
_cell.length_b   1.000
_cell.length_c   1.000
_cell.angle_alpha   90.00
_cell.angle_beta   90.00
_cell.angle_gamma   90.00
#
_symmetry.space_group_name_H-M   'P 1'
#
loop_
_entity.id
_entity.type
_entity.pdbx_description
1 polymer ?
#
loop_
_entity_poly.entity_id
_entity_poly.type
_entity_poly.pdbx_seq_one_letter_code
_entity_poly.pdbx_strand_id
1 'polypeptide(L)'
;MNPKNLSLSLIFILMFGAYAANADFYGRAPEVLPGTIAEMYTTAFWIAKMKAPDQVILSSSAILAMNDSYRSRMKADPFKDADKDRIPNQSDLNRWPGRYIVLPDLASMTPVQVSAAVKEEVGKDINFMRGKYSKNVIGLKSVEFKEFGNMLAIRYTDWELDRFEKEMAADTIGGSVTPLDAVTVCDARLRIVPTFTPEQVGLMENGKARWDVWNVNVVRIGSPVSVLHHSRSGGYVFVLSPEGYGWIKTEELAFGSKAEISKLSRPASFVVCTGDRVPYYSDETCTYAGGWFRLGDRLPLVSKSNPRLVAIPFRKADGKLSSEKAWLAKDADVSVGWLPYTRRNVITLAFKMMGNPYDWSMAWYGRNHETTVRDLFACFGFELPFNAELFTFFSNNNKRVVRPDEGKAEQYKAILANEPFLTIYTCGGGHCSLFIGENNGEPIVMDTNGYGYDKDGIRYEIRRWTLTDTSQPEYFLKTNFTFCELK
;
A
#
# COMPACT_ATOMS: atom_id res chain seq x y z
N MET A 1 21.28 0.01 -45.22
CA MET A 1 20.66 -0.01 -43.88
C MET A 1 19.96 -1.34 -43.67
N ASN A 2 20.29 -2.07 -42.64
CA ASN A 2 19.83 -3.43 -42.40
C ASN A 2 18.39 -3.43 -41.85
N PRO A 3 17.40 -4.08 -42.45
CA PRO A 3 15.99 -4.00 -42.04
C PRO A 3 15.73 -4.51 -40.60
N LYS A 4 16.67 -5.20 -39.97
CA LYS A 4 16.57 -5.62 -38.57
C LYS A 4 16.72 -4.47 -37.56
N ASN A 5 17.30 -3.34 -37.96
CA ASN A 5 17.45 -2.19 -37.05
C ASN A 5 16.25 -1.24 -37.09
N LEU A 6 15.38 -1.33 -38.11
CA LEU A 6 14.18 -0.52 -38.18
C LEU A 6 13.07 -1.04 -37.24
N SER A 7 13.02 -2.35 -36.98
CA SER A 7 11.98 -2.92 -36.13
C SER A 7 12.18 -2.64 -34.64
N LEU A 8 13.44 -2.61 -34.16
CA LEU A 8 13.73 -2.25 -32.75
C LEU A 8 13.48 -0.77 -32.45
N SER A 9 13.82 0.11 -33.39
CA SER A 9 13.58 1.55 -33.24
C SER A 9 12.08 1.89 -33.25
N LEU A 10 11.26 1.18 -34.04
CA LEU A 10 9.80 1.38 -34.06
C LEU A 10 9.13 0.87 -32.80
N ILE A 11 9.60 -0.26 -32.23
CA ILE A 11 9.10 -0.79 -30.96
C ILE A 11 9.46 0.14 -29.81
N PHE A 12 10.66 0.72 -29.80
CA PHE A 12 11.07 1.71 -28.82
C PHE A 12 10.26 3.01 -28.91
N ILE A 13 9.97 3.49 -30.12
CA ILE A 13 9.13 4.69 -30.34
C ILE A 13 7.68 4.42 -29.96
N LEU A 14 7.14 3.22 -30.17
CA LEU A 14 5.79 2.85 -29.74
C LEU A 14 5.68 2.66 -28.23
N MET A 15 6.73 2.16 -27.56
CA MET A 15 6.74 2.11 -26.09
C MET A 15 6.90 3.51 -25.46
N PHE A 16 7.73 4.37 -26.02
CA PHE A 16 7.85 5.77 -25.57
C PHE A 16 6.61 6.60 -25.94
N GLY A 17 5.97 6.35 -27.07
CA GLY A 17 4.71 6.98 -27.46
C GLY A 17 3.56 6.60 -26.53
N ALA A 18 3.49 5.35 -26.08
CA ALA A 18 2.52 4.92 -25.06
C ALA A 18 2.83 5.50 -23.67
N TYR A 19 4.13 5.72 -23.37
CA TYR A 19 4.55 6.40 -22.12
C TYR A 19 4.29 7.91 -22.17
N ALA A 20 4.49 8.55 -23.33
CA ALA A 20 4.18 9.98 -23.51
C ALA A 20 2.66 10.25 -23.51
N ALA A 21 1.83 9.35 -24.02
CA ALA A 21 0.38 9.45 -23.92
C ALA A 21 -0.12 9.34 -22.46
N ASN A 22 0.63 8.64 -21.60
CA ASN A 22 0.37 8.64 -20.16
C ASN A 22 1.00 9.86 -19.43
N ALA A 23 2.02 10.50 -19.98
CA ALA A 23 2.62 11.70 -19.41
C ALA A 23 1.65 12.91 -19.40
N ASP A 24 0.74 12.99 -20.34
CA ASP A 24 -0.35 13.97 -20.30
C ASP A 24 -1.29 13.81 -19.10
N PHE A 25 -1.32 12.62 -18.50
CA PHE A 25 -2.09 12.36 -17.28
C PHE A 25 -1.40 12.95 -16.03
N TYR A 26 -0.07 13.06 -16.04
CA TYR A 26 0.73 13.59 -14.93
C TYR A 26 1.07 15.08 -15.06
N GLY A 27 0.83 15.69 -16.21
CA GLY A 27 1.22 17.07 -16.52
C GLY A 27 0.12 18.11 -16.40
N ARG A 28 -1.13 17.74 -16.09
CA ARG A 28 -2.17 18.73 -15.83
C ARG A 28 -2.01 19.32 -14.44
N ALA A 29 -2.09 20.64 -14.34
CA ALA A 29 -2.26 21.30 -13.05
C ALA A 29 -3.39 20.62 -12.28
N PRO A 30 -3.26 20.41 -10.96
CA PRO A 30 -4.30 19.78 -10.18
C PRO A 30 -5.60 20.60 -10.39
N GLU A 31 -6.67 19.89 -10.72
CA GLU A 31 -7.99 20.49 -10.80
C GLU A 31 -8.38 20.98 -9.40
N VAL A 32 -8.84 22.22 -9.33
CA VAL A 32 -9.33 22.81 -8.08
C VAL A 32 -10.68 22.18 -7.79
N LEU A 33 -10.74 21.37 -6.75
CA LEU A 33 -11.97 20.68 -6.35
C LEU A 33 -12.88 21.59 -5.51
N PRO A 34 -14.20 21.32 -5.47
CA PRO A 34 -15.13 22.02 -4.61
C PRO A 34 -14.63 22.10 -3.14
N GLY A 35 -14.85 23.22 -2.47
CA GLY A 35 -14.37 23.45 -1.09
C GLY A 35 -12.91 23.86 -0.99
N THR A 36 -12.14 23.85 -2.09
CA THR A 36 -10.74 24.28 -2.14
C THR A 36 -10.53 25.50 -3.04
N ILE A 37 -9.38 26.17 -2.91
CA ILE A 37 -8.95 27.28 -3.78
C ILE A 37 -7.58 26.97 -4.39
N ALA A 38 -7.27 27.59 -5.51
CA ALA A 38 -6.06 27.29 -6.30
C ALA A 38 -4.76 27.45 -5.49
N GLU A 39 -4.67 28.42 -4.61
CA GLU A 39 -3.50 28.67 -3.75
C GLU A 39 -3.19 27.51 -2.82
N MET A 40 -4.21 26.75 -2.39
CA MET A 40 -4.04 25.58 -1.54
C MET A 40 -3.26 24.45 -2.22
N TYR A 41 -3.18 24.44 -3.54
CA TYR A 41 -2.44 23.44 -4.31
C TYR A 41 -0.94 23.71 -4.37
N THR A 42 -0.45 24.60 -3.49
CA THR A 42 0.98 24.88 -3.30
C THR A 42 1.41 24.57 -1.86
N THR A 43 2.61 24.04 -1.68
CA THR A 43 3.20 23.85 -0.35
C THR A 43 3.39 25.16 0.39
N ALA A 44 3.67 26.24 -0.34
CA ALA A 44 3.91 27.58 0.21
C ALA A 44 2.71 28.10 0.99
N PHE A 45 1.48 27.91 0.49
CA PHE A 45 0.24 28.30 1.16
C PHE A 45 0.12 27.69 2.56
N TRP A 46 0.38 26.39 2.68
CA TRP A 46 0.27 25.69 3.94
C TRP A 46 1.42 25.99 4.90
N ILE A 47 2.65 26.06 4.36
CA ILE A 47 3.83 26.40 5.15
C ILE A 47 3.70 27.78 5.80
N ALA A 48 3.13 28.76 5.08
CA ALA A 48 2.91 30.11 5.61
C ALA A 48 1.92 30.15 6.80
N LYS A 49 1.03 29.16 6.92
CA LYS A 49 0.07 29.02 8.02
C LYS A 49 0.61 28.25 9.22
N MET A 50 1.77 27.57 9.08
CA MET A 50 2.33 26.74 10.14
C MET A 50 3.13 27.54 11.16
N LYS A 51 2.95 27.19 12.43
CA LYS A 51 3.93 27.57 13.47
C LYS A 51 5.10 26.61 13.46
N ALA A 52 6.33 27.12 13.41
CA ALA A 52 7.56 26.35 13.46
C ALA A 52 7.57 25.14 12.49
N PRO A 53 7.44 25.35 11.16
CA PRO A 53 7.31 24.26 10.18
C PRO A 53 8.52 23.31 10.16
N ASP A 54 9.70 23.79 10.56
CA ASP A 54 10.96 23.05 10.57
C ASP A 54 11.29 22.39 11.92
N GLN A 55 10.42 22.59 12.92
CA GLN A 55 10.61 21.93 14.20
C GLN A 55 10.48 20.42 14.05
N VAL A 56 11.49 19.68 14.55
CA VAL A 56 11.43 18.23 14.64
C VAL A 56 10.36 17.85 15.67
N ILE A 57 9.38 17.09 15.25
CA ILE A 57 8.23 16.66 16.06
C ILE A 57 8.63 15.48 16.95
N LEU A 58 9.26 14.46 16.35
CA LEU A 58 9.79 13.28 17.02
C LEU A 58 11.18 12.98 16.48
N SER A 59 12.07 12.54 17.37
CA SER A 59 13.36 11.99 16.94
C SER A 59 13.16 10.63 16.27
N SER A 60 14.11 10.22 15.43
CA SER A 60 14.07 8.89 14.82
C SER A 60 14.02 7.77 15.86
N SER A 61 14.69 7.92 17.02
CA SER A 61 14.63 6.95 18.10
C SER A 61 13.22 6.87 18.74
N ALA A 62 12.52 8.00 18.89
CA ALA A 62 11.15 8.01 19.38
C ALA A 62 10.19 7.31 18.39
N ILE A 63 10.36 7.54 17.09
CA ILE A 63 9.58 6.88 16.04
C ILE A 63 9.81 5.36 16.07
N LEU A 64 11.05 4.91 16.17
CA LEU A 64 11.36 3.49 16.28
C LEU A 64 10.77 2.86 17.54
N ALA A 65 10.78 3.57 18.68
CA ALA A 65 10.13 3.11 19.90
C ALA A 65 8.59 3.02 19.74
N MET A 66 7.96 3.90 18.96
CA MET A 66 6.53 3.77 18.61
C MET A 66 6.25 2.53 17.78
N ASN A 67 7.08 2.22 16.78
CA ASN A 67 6.97 0.99 15.99
C ASN A 67 7.08 -0.26 16.88
N ASP A 68 8.04 -0.29 17.81
CA ASP A 68 8.23 -1.42 18.75
C ASP A 68 7.04 -1.56 19.70
N SER A 69 6.54 -0.44 20.23
CA SER A 69 5.35 -0.40 21.09
C SER A 69 4.11 -0.93 20.35
N TYR A 70 3.90 -0.48 19.11
CA TYR A 70 2.82 -1.01 18.28
C TYR A 70 2.92 -2.52 18.10
N ARG A 71 4.10 -3.02 17.67
CA ARG A 71 4.33 -4.47 17.49
C ARG A 71 4.08 -5.28 18.76
N SER A 72 4.47 -4.74 19.92
CA SER A 72 4.25 -5.38 21.22
C SER A 72 2.76 -5.45 21.58
N ARG A 73 2.02 -4.37 21.34
CA ARG A 73 0.55 -4.35 21.58
C ARG A 73 -0.20 -5.30 20.65
N MET A 74 0.22 -5.40 19.40
CA MET A 74 -0.42 -6.30 18.42
C MET A 74 -0.14 -7.78 18.70
N LYS A 75 0.91 -8.12 19.46
CA LYS A 75 1.15 -9.49 19.93
C LYS A 75 0.23 -9.88 21.10
N ALA A 76 -0.13 -8.93 21.96
CA ALA A 76 -1.20 -9.10 22.93
C ALA A 76 -2.52 -8.90 22.17
N ASP A 77 -3.59 -9.65 22.46
CA ASP A 77 -4.88 -9.45 21.78
C ASP A 77 -5.31 -7.98 21.85
N PRO A 78 -5.15 -7.19 20.77
CA PRO A 78 -5.42 -5.76 20.80
C PRO A 78 -6.90 -5.44 20.91
N PHE A 79 -7.77 -6.44 20.77
CA PHE A 79 -9.24 -6.32 20.81
C PHE A 79 -9.83 -6.72 22.17
N LYS A 80 -9.02 -7.30 23.05
CA LYS A 80 -9.50 -7.81 24.35
C LYS A 80 -10.15 -6.74 25.22
N ASP A 81 -9.59 -5.52 25.19
CA ASP A 81 -10.07 -4.38 25.97
C ASP A 81 -10.62 -3.23 25.10
N ALA A 82 -10.82 -3.52 23.81
CA ALA A 82 -11.33 -2.54 22.90
C ALA A 82 -12.83 -2.34 23.11
N ASP A 83 -13.22 -1.09 23.31
CA ASP A 83 -14.62 -0.69 23.32
C ASP A 83 -15.25 -1.13 21.98
N LYS A 84 -16.27 -2.02 22.07
CA LYS A 84 -16.94 -2.62 20.91
C LYS A 84 -17.44 -1.58 19.89
N ASP A 85 -17.64 -0.35 20.35
CA ASP A 85 -18.06 0.77 19.53
C ASP A 85 -16.90 1.52 18.85
N ARG A 86 -15.64 1.20 19.19
CA ARG A 86 -14.45 1.95 18.75
C ARG A 86 -13.64 1.28 17.66
N ILE A 87 -13.92 0.02 17.38
CA ILE A 87 -13.12 -0.76 16.45
C ILE A 87 -14.05 -1.41 15.45
N PRO A 88 -13.68 -1.42 14.16
CA PRO A 88 -14.34 -2.25 13.19
C PRO A 88 -14.40 -3.67 13.75
N ASN A 89 -15.54 -4.27 13.70
CA ASN A 89 -15.76 -5.63 14.14
C ASN A 89 -14.71 -6.54 13.49
N GLN A 90 -14.05 -7.40 14.27
CA GLN A 90 -13.09 -8.37 13.76
C GLN A 90 -13.62 -9.15 12.55
N SER A 91 -14.95 -9.35 12.47
CA SER A 91 -15.61 -9.93 11.31
C SER A 91 -15.53 -9.05 10.06
N ASP A 92 -15.53 -7.73 10.21
CA ASP A 92 -15.41 -6.80 9.08
C ASP A 92 -13.97 -6.71 8.57
N LEU A 93 -13.00 -6.82 9.48
CA LEU A 93 -11.58 -6.84 9.15
C LEU A 93 -11.14 -8.17 8.50
N ASN A 94 -11.81 -9.27 8.86
CA ASN A 94 -11.60 -10.59 8.24
C ASN A 94 -12.43 -10.80 6.96
N ARG A 95 -13.12 -9.76 6.49
CA ARG A 95 -14.01 -9.83 5.33
C ARG A 95 -13.30 -10.16 4.02
N TRP A 96 -12.00 -9.87 3.95
CA TRP A 96 -11.16 -10.12 2.79
C TRP A 96 -10.05 -11.11 3.16
N PRO A 97 -9.91 -12.23 2.46
CA PRO A 97 -8.81 -13.17 2.63
C PRO A 97 -7.45 -12.43 2.53
N GLY A 98 -6.47 -12.88 3.30
CA GLY A 98 -5.14 -12.29 3.32
C GLY A 98 -5.00 -10.97 4.10
N ARG A 99 -6.09 -10.34 4.52
CA ARG A 99 -6.05 -9.11 5.35
C ARG A 99 -6.17 -9.46 6.82
N TYR A 100 -5.04 -9.51 7.48
CA TYR A 100 -4.96 -9.83 8.91
C TYR A 100 -4.73 -8.59 9.74
N ILE A 101 -5.42 -8.56 10.87
CA ILE A 101 -5.24 -7.53 11.88
C ILE A 101 -3.93 -7.75 12.62
N VAL A 102 -3.64 -9.01 12.91
CA VAL A 102 -2.43 -9.43 13.64
C VAL A 102 -1.74 -10.51 12.83
N LEU A 103 -0.53 -10.22 12.38
CA LEU A 103 0.30 -11.23 11.74
C LEU A 103 0.84 -12.19 12.79
N PRO A 104 0.75 -13.51 12.58
CA PRO A 104 1.26 -14.48 13.54
C PRO A 104 2.79 -14.39 13.64
N ASP A 105 3.28 -14.61 14.86
CA ASP A 105 4.71 -14.80 15.10
C ASP A 105 5.10 -16.26 14.80
N LEU A 106 5.46 -16.54 13.54
CA LEU A 106 5.84 -17.91 13.13
C LEU A 106 6.99 -18.47 13.96
N ALA A 107 7.83 -17.62 14.55
CA ALA A 107 8.94 -18.06 15.38
C ALA A 107 8.49 -18.68 16.72
N SER A 108 7.28 -18.35 17.17
CA SER A 108 6.65 -18.92 18.36
C SER A 108 5.83 -20.18 18.08
N MET A 109 5.67 -20.55 16.81
CA MET A 109 4.81 -21.67 16.38
C MET A 109 5.65 -22.92 16.11
N THR A 110 5.10 -24.08 16.46
CA THR A 110 5.67 -25.38 16.02
C THR A 110 5.34 -25.62 14.54
N PRO A 111 6.13 -26.45 13.84
CA PRO A 111 5.83 -26.77 12.43
C PRO A 111 4.43 -27.35 12.18
N VAL A 112 3.86 -28.03 13.17
CA VAL A 112 2.46 -28.54 13.10
C VAL A 112 1.45 -27.40 13.18
N GLN A 113 1.67 -26.42 14.06
CA GLN A 113 0.83 -25.22 14.16
C GLN A 113 0.92 -24.36 12.90
N VAL A 114 2.13 -24.21 12.33
CA VAL A 114 2.30 -23.52 11.05
C VAL A 114 1.52 -24.23 9.93
N SER A 115 1.60 -25.56 9.86
CA SER A 115 0.83 -26.34 8.89
C SER A 115 -0.69 -26.12 9.04
N ALA A 116 -1.19 -26.14 10.27
CA ALA A 116 -2.61 -25.90 10.54
C ALA A 116 -3.04 -24.50 10.07
N ALA A 117 -2.24 -23.46 10.36
CA ALA A 117 -2.50 -22.09 9.92
C ALA A 117 -2.49 -21.98 8.37
N VAL A 118 -1.53 -22.60 7.70
CA VAL A 118 -1.45 -22.59 6.22
C VAL A 118 -2.69 -23.26 5.62
N LYS A 119 -3.12 -24.41 6.13
CA LYS A 119 -4.34 -25.11 5.68
C LYS A 119 -5.58 -24.26 5.85
N GLU A 120 -5.69 -23.58 7.00
CA GLU A 120 -6.81 -22.70 7.31
C GLU A 120 -6.86 -21.53 6.31
N GLU A 121 -5.72 -20.88 6.08
CA GLU A 121 -5.65 -19.68 5.23
C GLU A 121 -5.86 -19.99 3.75
N VAL A 122 -5.21 -21.02 3.22
CA VAL A 122 -5.47 -21.50 1.86
C VAL A 122 -6.93 -21.94 1.70
N GLY A 123 -7.49 -22.56 2.73
CA GLY A 123 -8.92 -22.91 2.76
C GLY A 123 -9.85 -21.69 2.74
N LYS A 124 -9.50 -20.61 3.44
CA LYS A 124 -10.23 -19.33 3.36
C LYS A 124 -10.19 -18.72 1.96
N ASP A 125 -9.02 -18.75 1.31
CA ASP A 125 -8.86 -18.26 -0.06
C ASP A 125 -9.73 -19.06 -1.05
N ILE A 126 -9.74 -20.39 -0.94
CA ILE A 126 -10.58 -21.28 -1.76
C ILE A 126 -12.06 -20.96 -1.52
N ASN A 127 -12.49 -20.87 -0.26
CA ASN A 127 -13.87 -20.59 0.08
C ASN A 127 -14.33 -19.21 -0.41
N PHE A 128 -13.48 -18.19 -0.30
CA PHE A 128 -13.75 -16.86 -0.82
C PHE A 128 -13.91 -16.89 -2.34
N MET A 129 -12.96 -17.53 -3.04
CA MET A 129 -12.99 -17.67 -4.49
C MET A 129 -14.27 -18.37 -4.94
N ARG A 130 -14.59 -19.53 -4.34
CA ARG A 130 -15.79 -20.32 -4.67
C ARG A 130 -17.07 -19.60 -4.30
N GLY A 131 -17.14 -19.02 -3.10
CA GLY A 131 -18.35 -18.37 -2.58
C GLY A 131 -18.71 -17.10 -3.34
N LYS A 132 -17.73 -16.33 -3.81
CA LYS A 132 -17.98 -15.04 -4.42
C LYS A 132 -18.04 -15.06 -5.95
N TYR A 133 -17.40 -16.05 -6.60
CA TYR A 133 -17.19 -16.06 -8.05
C TYR A 133 -17.71 -17.32 -8.76
N SER A 134 -18.33 -18.28 -8.03
CA SER A 134 -18.99 -19.42 -8.66
C SER A 134 -20.34 -19.03 -9.27
N LYS A 135 -20.77 -19.76 -10.31
CA LYS A 135 -22.06 -19.56 -10.97
C LYS A 135 -23.26 -19.62 -10.03
N ASN A 136 -23.18 -20.39 -8.95
CA ASN A 136 -24.30 -20.66 -8.05
C ASN A 136 -24.56 -19.54 -7.04
N VAL A 137 -23.59 -18.67 -6.79
CA VAL A 137 -23.71 -17.55 -5.84
C VAL A 137 -24.08 -16.26 -6.56
N ILE A 138 -23.86 -16.20 -7.85
CA ILE A 138 -24.11 -15.02 -8.65
C ILE A 138 -25.34 -15.25 -9.53
N GLY A 139 -26.49 -15.10 -8.93
CA GLY A 139 -27.72 -14.78 -9.67
C GLY A 139 -27.53 -13.43 -10.36
N LEU A 140 -27.12 -13.51 -11.50
CA LEU A 140 -26.75 -12.67 -12.61
C LEU A 140 -27.45 -11.39 -12.92
N LYS A 141 -27.68 -10.57 -12.02
CA LYS A 141 -27.82 -9.14 -12.24
C LYS A 141 -26.69 -8.51 -11.47
N SER A 142 -25.91 -7.63 -12.13
CA SER A 142 -24.95 -6.76 -11.52
C SER A 142 -24.86 -6.92 -10.00
N VAL A 143 -23.72 -7.34 -9.46
CA VAL A 143 -23.51 -7.18 -8.02
C VAL A 143 -23.62 -5.69 -7.80
N GLU A 144 -24.81 -5.22 -7.45
CA GLU A 144 -25.01 -3.90 -6.90
C GLU A 144 -24.26 -3.87 -5.58
N PHE A 145 -23.00 -3.53 -5.63
CA PHE A 145 -22.40 -2.83 -4.52
C PHE A 145 -23.16 -1.51 -4.49
N LYS A 146 -24.12 -1.37 -3.59
CA LYS A 146 -24.91 -0.15 -3.41
C LYS A 146 -24.04 1.10 -3.22
N GLU A 147 -22.77 0.91 -2.90
CA GLU A 147 -21.77 1.97 -2.68
C GLU A 147 -21.03 2.41 -3.95
N PHE A 148 -20.99 1.64 -5.00
CA PHE A 148 -20.09 1.88 -6.15
C PHE A 148 -20.79 1.90 -7.53
N GLY A 149 -22.10 1.89 -7.59
CA GLY A 149 -22.85 1.90 -8.85
C GLY A 149 -22.82 0.54 -9.57
N ASN A 150 -23.27 0.52 -10.81
CA ASN A 150 -23.37 -0.70 -11.63
C ASN A 150 -21.99 -1.23 -12.01
N MET A 151 -21.42 -2.11 -11.19
CA MET A 151 -20.18 -2.81 -11.48
C MET A 151 -20.44 -4.22 -11.95
N LEU A 152 -19.87 -4.58 -13.09
CA LEU A 152 -19.91 -5.95 -13.60
C LEU A 152 -18.76 -6.74 -12.99
N ALA A 153 -19.08 -7.74 -12.16
CA ALA A 153 -18.08 -8.71 -11.74
C ALA A 153 -17.71 -9.61 -12.94
N ILE A 154 -16.42 -9.80 -13.17
CA ILE A 154 -15.97 -10.84 -14.08
C ILE A 154 -16.30 -12.18 -13.43
N ARG A 155 -16.90 -13.06 -14.21
CA ARG A 155 -17.26 -14.39 -13.79
C ARG A 155 -16.24 -15.36 -14.29
N TYR A 156 -15.80 -16.19 -13.37
CA TYR A 156 -15.02 -17.35 -13.70
C TYR A 156 -15.96 -18.55 -13.96
N THR A 157 -15.65 -19.34 -14.96
CA THR A 157 -16.28 -20.64 -15.15
C THR A 157 -15.83 -21.59 -14.03
N ASP A 158 -16.63 -22.63 -13.75
CA ASP A 158 -16.26 -23.63 -12.76
C ASP A 158 -14.91 -24.29 -13.12
N TRP A 159 -14.64 -24.46 -14.42
CA TRP A 159 -13.34 -24.99 -14.90
C TRP A 159 -12.16 -24.07 -14.52
N GLU A 160 -12.32 -22.75 -14.61
CA GLU A 160 -11.28 -21.79 -14.22
C GLU A 160 -11.07 -21.82 -12.71
N LEU A 161 -12.15 -21.85 -11.93
CA LEU A 161 -12.09 -21.96 -10.49
C LEU A 161 -11.44 -23.28 -10.04
N ASP A 162 -11.77 -24.40 -10.69
CA ASP A 162 -11.15 -25.71 -10.44
C ASP A 162 -9.65 -25.67 -10.75
N ARG A 163 -9.25 -24.98 -11.80
CA ARG A 163 -7.83 -24.80 -12.16
C ARG A 163 -7.08 -24.01 -11.09
N PHE A 164 -7.68 -22.94 -10.59
CA PHE A 164 -7.07 -22.13 -9.52
C PHE A 164 -6.94 -22.93 -8.23
N GLU A 165 -8.00 -23.59 -7.81
CA GLU A 165 -7.98 -24.45 -6.62
C GLU A 165 -6.94 -25.58 -6.74
N LYS A 166 -6.87 -26.22 -7.87
CA LYS A 166 -5.85 -27.25 -8.15
C LYS A 166 -4.43 -26.66 -8.10
N GLU A 167 -4.24 -25.45 -8.58
CA GLU A 167 -2.94 -24.76 -8.53
C GLU A 167 -2.55 -24.40 -7.08
N MET A 168 -3.50 -24.09 -6.20
CA MET A 168 -3.24 -23.85 -4.78
C MET A 168 -2.68 -25.08 -4.04
N ALA A 169 -2.85 -26.28 -4.61
CA ALA A 169 -2.28 -27.53 -4.11
C ALA A 169 -2.54 -27.81 -2.61
N ALA A 170 -3.72 -27.45 -2.09
CA ALA A 170 -4.08 -27.58 -0.68
C ALA A 170 -3.95 -29.04 -0.16
N ASP A 171 -4.17 -30.01 -1.06
CA ASP A 171 -4.03 -31.45 -0.81
C ASP A 171 -2.58 -31.88 -0.52
N THR A 172 -1.58 -31.06 -0.88
CA THR A 172 -0.16 -31.37 -0.66
C THR A 172 0.42 -30.71 0.59
N ILE A 173 -0.37 -29.92 1.34
CA ILE A 173 0.08 -29.31 2.60
C ILE A 173 0.27 -30.42 3.64
N GLY A 174 1.53 -30.71 3.99
CA GLY A 174 1.88 -31.77 4.93
C GLY A 174 1.32 -31.59 6.35
N GLY A 175 1.58 -32.57 7.22
CA GLY A 175 1.22 -32.48 8.66
C GLY A 175 2.10 -31.48 9.44
N SER A 176 3.23 -31.07 8.86
CA SER A 176 4.14 -30.06 9.42
C SER A 176 4.71 -29.20 8.29
N VAL A 177 4.90 -27.93 8.55
CA VAL A 177 5.49 -26.95 7.63
C VAL A 177 6.61 -26.19 8.35
N THR A 178 7.80 -26.24 7.80
CA THR A 178 8.94 -25.42 8.24
C THR A 178 9.06 -24.24 7.28
N PRO A 179 8.86 -22.99 7.75
CA PRO A 179 8.99 -21.81 6.92
C PRO A 179 10.39 -21.67 6.30
N LEU A 180 10.46 -21.29 5.02
CA LEU A 180 11.70 -20.94 4.35
C LEU A 180 11.81 -19.41 4.30
N ASP A 181 12.99 -18.88 4.67
CA ASP A 181 13.24 -17.45 4.63
C ASP A 181 13.56 -16.99 3.20
N ALA A 182 12.89 -15.95 2.75
CA ALA A 182 13.11 -15.33 1.45
C ALA A 182 12.96 -13.80 1.54
N VAL A 183 13.36 -13.12 0.48
CA VAL A 183 13.19 -11.66 0.31
C VAL A 183 12.67 -11.38 -1.09
N THR A 184 11.82 -10.37 -1.23
CA THR A 184 11.35 -9.89 -2.53
C THR A 184 12.48 -9.22 -3.30
N VAL A 185 12.64 -9.53 -4.58
CA VAL A 185 13.66 -8.91 -5.46
C VAL A 185 13.11 -7.80 -6.34
N CYS A 186 11.82 -7.58 -6.28
CA CYS A 186 11.07 -6.49 -6.89
C CYS A 186 9.83 -6.20 -6.05
N ASP A 187 9.05 -5.18 -6.40
CA ASP A 187 7.70 -5.02 -5.91
C ASP A 187 6.87 -6.23 -6.36
N ALA A 188 6.43 -7.06 -5.43
CA ALA A 188 5.77 -8.33 -5.69
C ALA A 188 4.28 -8.27 -5.32
N ARG A 189 3.40 -8.70 -6.21
CA ARG A 189 1.97 -8.74 -5.93
C ARG A 189 1.63 -9.89 -4.99
N LEU A 190 0.97 -9.54 -3.89
CA LEU A 190 0.41 -10.51 -2.95
C LEU A 190 -1.02 -10.81 -3.37
N ARG A 191 -1.31 -12.05 -3.71
CA ARG A 191 -2.57 -12.45 -4.32
C ARG A 191 -3.31 -13.51 -3.50
N ILE A 192 -4.64 -13.50 -3.58
CA ILE A 192 -5.50 -14.53 -2.99
C ILE A 192 -5.40 -15.84 -3.78
N VAL A 193 -5.16 -15.74 -5.10
CA VAL A 193 -5.12 -16.88 -6.02
C VAL A 193 -3.78 -16.89 -6.74
N PRO A 194 -3.11 -18.07 -6.91
CA PRO A 194 -1.84 -18.20 -7.62
C PRO A 194 -2.02 -18.06 -9.14
N THR A 195 -2.40 -16.86 -9.56
CA THR A 195 -2.58 -16.53 -10.98
C THR A 195 -2.16 -15.09 -11.22
N PHE A 196 -1.66 -14.83 -12.40
CA PHE A 196 -1.28 -13.52 -12.86
C PHE A 196 -1.62 -13.39 -14.35
N THR A 197 -2.91 -13.29 -14.65
CA THR A 197 -3.35 -12.85 -15.98
C THR A 197 -4.01 -11.48 -15.83
N PRO A 198 -3.54 -10.46 -16.57
CA PRO A 198 -4.14 -9.12 -16.54
C PRO A 198 -5.63 -9.11 -16.92
N GLU A 199 -6.06 -10.14 -17.66
CA GLU A 199 -7.46 -10.32 -18.08
C GLU A 199 -8.37 -10.81 -16.95
N GLN A 200 -7.80 -11.23 -15.82
CA GLN A 200 -8.52 -11.72 -14.64
C GLN A 200 -8.75 -10.61 -13.61
N VAL A 201 -9.09 -9.44 -14.08
CA VAL A 201 -9.42 -8.29 -13.24
C VAL A 201 -10.86 -8.44 -12.78
N GLY A 202 -11.04 -8.42 -11.47
CA GLY A 202 -12.27 -8.89 -10.83
C GLY A 202 -13.49 -8.02 -10.99
N LEU A 203 -13.37 -6.71 -11.23
CA LEU A 203 -14.53 -5.81 -11.36
C LEU A 203 -14.40 -4.90 -12.57
N MET A 204 -15.49 -4.80 -13.31
CA MET A 204 -15.58 -3.96 -14.50
C MET A 204 -16.60 -2.85 -14.26
N GLU A 205 -16.25 -1.62 -14.61
CA GLU A 205 -17.18 -0.52 -14.68
C GLU A 205 -17.18 0.03 -16.12
N ASN A 206 -18.35 0.14 -16.72
CA ASN A 206 -18.50 0.58 -18.11
C ASN A 206 -17.61 -0.20 -19.10
N GLY A 207 -17.47 -1.52 -18.90
CA GLY A 207 -16.65 -2.38 -19.74
C GLY A 207 -15.13 -2.25 -19.53
N LYS A 208 -14.66 -1.47 -18.56
CA LYS A 208 -13.24 -1.31 -18.24
C LYS A 208 -12.91 -1.99 -16.91
N ALA A 209 -11.88 -2.81 -16.92
CA ALA A 209 -11.34 -3.40 -15.70
C ALA A 209 -10.78 -2.31 -14.78
N ARG A 210 -11.25 -2.28 -13.53
CA ARG A 210 -10.85 -1.24 -12.57
C ARG A 210 -10.15 -1.77 -11.35
N TRP A 211 -10.53 -2.96 -10.88
CA TRP A 211 -10.03 -3.52 -9.64
C TRP A 211 -9.66 -4.98 -9.83
N ASP A 212 -8.47 -5.34 -9.38
CA ASP A 212 -8.05 -6.73 -9.30
C ASP A 212 -8.36 -7.26 -7.89
N VAL A 213 -9.51 -7.88 -7.73
CA VAL A 213 -9.97 -8.41 -6.42
C VAL A 213 -9.13 -9.57 -5.91
N TRP A 214 -8.29 -10.17 -6.76
CA TRP A 214 -7.32 -11.18 -6.34
C TRP A 214 -6.05 -10.57 -5.76
N ASN A 215 -5.81 -9.28 -5.96
CA ASN A 215 -4.66 -8.61 -5.39
C ASN A 215 -4.97 -8.11 -3.98
N VAL A 216 -4.23 -8.58 -3.00
CA VAL A 216 -4.34 -8.15 -1.60
C VAL A 216 -3.59 -6.83 -1.42
N ASN A 217 -2.33 -6.83 -1.86
CA ASN A 217 -1.41 -5.69 -1.74
C ASN A 217 -0.17 -5.92 -2.61
N VAL A 218 0.81 -5.04 -2.51
CA VAL A 218 2.15 -5.22 -3.07
C VAL A 218 3.16 -5.29 -1.91
N VAL A 219 3.92 -6.39 -1.89
CA VAL A 219 5.07 -6.54 -1.00
C VAL A 219 6.25 -5.87 -1.66
N ARG A 220 6.81 -4.85 -1.01
CA ARG A 220 7.85 -3.99 -1.59
C ARG A 220 9.18 -4.73 -1.75
N ILE A 221 10.00 -4.29 -2.70
CA ILE A 221 11.36 -4.79 -2.89
C ILE A 221 12.16 -4.78 -1.58
N GLY A 222 12.90 -5.84 -1.31
CA GLY A 222 13.70 -5.96 -0.09
C GLY A 222 12.93 -6.37 1.16
N SER A 223 11.62 -6.65 1.05
CA SER A 223 10.81 -7.11 2.18
C SER A 223 11.09 -8.58 2.50
N PRO A 224 11.34 -8.92 3.78
CA PRO A 224 11.45 -10.31 4.21
C PRO A 224 10.10 -10.99 4.15
N VAL A 225 10.07 -12.23 3.69
CA VAL A 225 8.89 -13.08 3.66
C VAL A 225 9.23 -14.49 4.15
N SER A 226 8.23 -15.17 4.73
CA SER A 226 8.31 -16.58 5.08
C SER A 226 7.52 -17.40 4.08
N VAL A 227 8.19 -18.24 3.30
CA VAL A 227 7.56 -19.16 2.34
C VAL A 227 7.04 -20.36 3.10
N LEU A 228 5.74 -20.65 2.96
CA LEU A 228 5.01 -21.64 3.74
C LEU A 228 4.52 -22.82 2.91
N HIS A 229 4.26 -22.61 1.61
CA HIS A 229 3.74 -23.63 0.72
C HIS A 229 4.06 -23.30 -0.73
N HIS A 230 4.09 -24.29 -1.61
CA HIS A 230 4.30 -24.14 -3.04
C HIS A 230 3.04 -24.47 -3.82
N SER A 231 2.77 -23.72 -4.88
CA SER A 231 1.74 -24.07 -5.84
C SER A 231 2.09 -25.36 -6.59
N ARG A 232 1.12 -25.99 -7.22
CA ARG A 232 1.30 -27.26 -7.94
C ARG A 232 2.31 -27.17 -9.07
N SER A 233 2.34 -26.05 -9.77
CA SER A 233 3.34 -25.79 -10.84
C SER A 233 4.72 -25.40 -10.29
N GLY A 234 4.81 -24.98 -9.00
CA GLY A 234 5.99 -24.35 -8.43
C GLY A 234 6.20 -22.91 -8.88
N GLY A 235 5.34 -22.38 -9.75
CA GLY A 235 5.43 -21.00 -10.24
C GLY A 235 5.05 -19.94 -9.22
N TYR A 236 4.35 -20.35 -8.15
CA TYR A 236 3.93 -19.50 -7.04
C TYR A 236 4.26 -20.14 -5.69
N VAL A 237 4.42 -19.28 -4.69
CA VAL A 237 4.55 -19.72 -3.29
C VAL A 237 3.56 -18.96 -2.42
N PHE A 238 2.99 -19.66 -1.44
CA PHE A 238 2.18 -19.06 -0.40
C PHE A 238 3.10 -18.56 0.70
N VAL A 239 2.98 -17.29 1.04
CA VAL A 239 3.89 -16.62 1.96
C VAL A 239 3.13 -15.94 3.10
N LEU A 240 3.84 -15.75 4.23
CA LEU A 240 3.54 -14.69 5.19
C LEU A 240 4.52 -13.55 4.94
N SER A 241 3.98 -12.37 4.69
CA SER A 241 4.71 -11.12 4.42
C SER A 241 4.30 -10.03 5.43
N PRO A 242 4.97 -8.87 5.47
CA PRO A 242 4.50 -7.72 6.23
C PRO A 242 3.11 -7.21 5.82
N GLU A 243 2.65 -7.57 4.62
CA GLU A 243 1.34 -7.20 4.06
C GLU A 243 0.27 -8.28 4.26
N GLY A 244 0.58 -9.35 4.98
CA GLY A 244 -0.32 -10.48 5.24
C GLY A 244 0.07 -11.76 4.51
N TYR A 245 -0.86 -12.72 4.50
CA TYR A 245 -0.72 -13.97 3.74
C TYR A 245 -1.14 -13.78 2.28
N GLY A 246 -0.58 -14.59 1.40
CA GLY A 246 -1.00 -14.68 0.01
C GLY A 246 0.02 -15.36 -0.88
N TRP A 247 -0.28 -15.38 -2.17
CA TRP A 247 0.53 -15.98 -3.20
C TRP A 247 1.40 -14.95 -3.89
N ILE A 248 2.70 -15.25 -4.02
CA ILE A 248 3.68 -14.45 -4.77
C ILE A 248 4.31 -15.37 -5.81
N LYS A 249 4.71 -14.84 -6.96
CA LYS A 249 5.49 -15.59 -7.95
C LYS A 249 6.82 -16.01 -7.35
N THR A 250 7.20 -17.27 -7.56
CA THR A 250 8.46 -17.81 -7.06
C THR A 250 9.69 -17.05 -7.61
N GLU A 251 9.59 -16.54 -8.83
CA GLU A 251 10.65 -15.76 -9.49
C GLU A 251 10.88 -14.39 -8.88
N GLU A 252 9.88 -13.83 -8.18
CA GLU A 252 9.95 -12.53 -7.51
C GLU A 252 10.61 -12.60 -6.13
N LEU A 253 11.03 -13.80 -5.70
CA LEU A 253 11.66 -14.06 -4.40
C LEU A 253 13.06 -14.64 -4.55
N ALA A 254 13.97 -14.27 -3.64
CA ALA A 254 15.27 -14.92 -3.48
C ALA A 254 15.39 -15.53 -2.08
N PHE A 255 15.83 -16.79 -2.00
CA PHE A 255 15.95 -17.56 -0.77
C PHE A 255 17.31 -17.33 -0.13
N GLY A 256 17.36 -17.04 1.16
CA GLY A 256 18.58 -16.77 1.91
C GLY A 256 18.41 -17.00 3.39
N SER A 257 19.50 -16.93 4.14
CA SER A 257 19.45 -16.95 5.60
C SER A 257 18.84 -15.65 6.15
N LYS A 258 18.28 -15.71 7.35
CA LYS A 258 17.80 -14.51 8.08
C LYS A 258 18.86 -13.42 8.18
N ALA A 259 20.14 -13.81 8.36
CA ALA A 259 21.23 -12.85 8.45
C ALA A 259 21.51 -12.12 7.13
N GLU A 260 21.47 -12.82 6.00
CA GLU A 260 21.63 -12.21 4.66
C GLU A 260 20.45 -11.29 4.34
N ILE A 261 19.22 -11.74 4.59
CA ILE A 261 17.99 -10.97 4.36
C ILE A 261 17.99 -9.71 5.24
N SER A 262 18.38 -9.82 6.51
CA SER A 262 18.43 -8.69 7.45
C SER A 262 19.38 -7.58 7.00
N LYS A 263 20.49 -7.91 6.35
CA LYS A 263 21.42 -6.91 5.79
C LYS A 263 20.77 -6.04 4.73
N LEU A 264 19.80 -6.57 3.99
CA LEU A 264 19.08 -5.84 2.94
C LEU A 264 17.81 -5.16 3.47
N SER A 265 17.05 -5.83 4.32
CA SER A 265 15.77 -5.32 4.81
C SER A 265 15.91 -4.35 6.00
N ARG A 266 16.97 -4.48 6.81
CA ARG A 266 17.24 -3.63 7.99
C ARG A 266 18.69 -3.14 8.03
N PRO A 267 19.15 -2.42 6.98
CA PRO A 267 20.53 -1.98 6.91
C PRO A 267 20.84 -0.92 7.97
N ALA A 268 22.04 -1.00 8.56
CA ALA A 268 22.53 0.00 9.51
C ALA A 268 22.90 1.34 8.84
N SER A 269 23.16 1.32 7.52
CA SER A 269 23.46 2.51 6.72
C SER A 269 22.66 2.43 5.43
N PHE A 270 21.87 3.46 5.17
CA PHE A 270 20.91 3.44 4.07
C PHE A 270 20.59 4.85 3.56
N VAL A 271 19.98 4.90 2.38
CA VAL A 271 19.19 6.03 1.93
C VAL A 271 17.70 5.67 1.96
N VAL A 272 16.86 6.67 2.20
CA VAL A 272 15.41 6.56 2.01
C VAL A 272 14.99 7.37 0.79
N CYS A 273 14.16 6.79 -0.05
CA CYS A 273 13.60 7.47 -1.22
C CYS A 273 12.58 8.53 -0.78
N THR A 274 12.79 9.78 -1.18
CA THR A 274 11.92 10.94 -0.89
C THR A 274 11.22 11.49 -2.15
N GLY A 275 11.47 10.86 -3.31
CA GLY A 275 10.74 11.06 -4.56
C GLY A 275 9.62 10.03 -4.71
N ASP A 276 8.58 10.39 -5.47
CA ASP A 276 7.48 9.47 -5.76
C ASP A 276 7.95 8.19 -6.46
N ARG A 277 8.83 8.36 -7.47
CA ARG A 277 9.52 7.31 -8.20
C ARG A 277 10.97 7.72 -8.42
N VAL A 278 11.90 7.00 -7.85
CA VAL A 278 13.34 7.25 -7.93
C VAL A 278 13.98 6.24 -8.85
N PRO A 279 14.39 6.60 -10.08
CA PRO A 279 15.05 5.68 -10.99
C PRO A 279 16.38 5.17 -10.43
N TYR A 280 16.69 3.90 -10.71
CA TYR A 280 18.03 3.37 -10.48
C TYR A 280 18.62 2.78 -11.77
N TYR A 281 19.93 2.67 -11.80
CA TYR A 281 20.68 2.31 -12.98
C TYR A 281 21.70 1.22 -12.65
N SER A 282 22.06 0.42 -13.67
CA SER A 282 23.08 -0.63 -13.53
C SER A 282 24.50 -0.07 -13.60
N ASP A 283 24.66 1.19 -14.05
CA ASP A 283 25.95 1.84 -14.28
C ASP A 283 26.04 3.24 -13.63
N GLU A 284 27.26 3.69 -13.32
CA GLU A 284 27.52 4.97 -12.65
C GLU A 284 27.12 6.19 -13.48
N THR A 285 27.14 6.05 -14.79
CA THR A 285 26.79 7.15 -15.72
C THR A 285 25.27 7.32 -15.85
N CYS A 286 24.50 6.42 -15.22
CA CYS A 286 23.04 6.41 -15.28
C CYS A 286 22.49 6.28 -16.70
N THR A 287 23.12 5.44 -17.51
CA THR A 287 22.75 5.19 -18.91
C THR A 287 21.71 4.10 -19.05
N TYR A 288 21.84 3.03 -18.25
CA TYR A 288 20.97 1.84 -18.34
C TYR A 288 20.07 1.75 -17.13
N ALA A 289 18.81 2.15 -17.31
CA ALA A 289 17.80 2.08 -16.26
C ALA A 289 17.52 0.61 -15.89
N GLY A 290 17.61 0.32 -14.58
CA GLY A 290 17.26 -1.00 -14.02
C GLY A 290 15.80 -1.06 -13.54
N GLY A 291 15.23 0.09 -13.22
CA GLY A 291 13.89 0.21 -12.66
C GLY A 291 13.74 1.48 -11.83
N TRP A 292 12.86 1.44 -10.85
CA TRP A 292 12.62 2.58 -9.96
C TRP A 292 12.22 2.09 -8.56
N PHE A 293 12.52 2.92 -7.56
CA PHE A 293 12.10 2.75 -6.18
C PHE A 293 10.98 3.71 -5.84
N ARG A 294 10.19 3.36 -4.84
CA ARG A 294 9.03 4.14 -4.40
C ARG A 294 9.41 5.09 -3.25
N LEU A 295 8.59 6.11 -3.05
CA LEU A 295 8.64 6.93 -1.84
C LEU A 295 8.65 6.04 -0.59
N GLY A 296 9.57 6.30 0.33
CA GLY A 296 9.73 5.53 1.57
C GLY A 296 10.52 4.23 1.44
N ASP A 297 10.97 3.81 0.24
CA ASP A 297 11.87 2.66 0.11
C ASP A 297 13.21 2.97 0.78
N ARG A 298 13.68 1.98 1.56
CA ARG A 298 14.94 2.04 2.26
C ARG A 298 15.96 1.14 1.59
N LEU A 299 17.05 1.74 1.10
CA LEU A 299 18.06 1.07 0.30
C LEU A 299 19.39 1.02 1.05
N PRO A 300 20.00 -0.16 1.25
CA PRO A 300 21.30 -0.28 1.88
C PRO A 300 22.38 0.49 1.11
N LEU A 301 23.18 1.31 1.79
CA LEU A 301 24.34 1.93 1.19
C LEU A 301 25.47 0.91 1.05
N VAL A 302 26.05 0.83 -0.15
CA VAL A 302 27.29 0.06 -0.41
C VAL A 302 28.49 0.77 0.22
N SER A 303 28.50 2.10 0.19
CA SER A 303 29.54 2.93 0.80
C SER A 303 28.94 4.20 1.40
N LYS A 304 29.33 4.53 2.63
CA LYS A 304 28.92 5.79 3.28
C LYS A 304 29.45 7.04 2.56
N SER A 305 30.59 6.94 1.85
CA SER A 305 31.17 8.05 1.08
C SER A 305 30.50 8.25 -0.26
N ASN A 306 29.67 7.32 -0.72
CA ASN A 306 28.95 7.45 -1.98
C ASN A 306 27.47 7.09 -1.78
N PRO A 307 26.62 8.08 -1.45
CA PRO A 307 25.19 7.83 -1.19
C PRO A 307 24.41 7.48 -2.47
N ARG A 308 25.02 7.53 -3.65
CA ARG A 308 24.43 7.12 -4.92
C ARG A 308 24.54 5.64 -5.21
N LEU A 309 25.42 4.91 -4.49
CA LEU A 309 25.65 3.49 -4.70
C LEU A 309 24.95 2.68 -3.61
N VAL A 310 23.88 2.00 -4.02
CA VAL A 310 23.03 1.19 -3.15
C VAL A 310 23.10 -0.28 -3.52
N ALA A 311 22.75 -1.15 -2.57
CA ALA A 311 22.60 -2.57 -2.81
C ALA A 311 21.13 -2.93 -2.99
N ILE A 312 20.84 -3.81 -3.97
CA ILE A 312 19.50 -4.34 -4.21
C ILE A 312 19.53 -5.87 -4.09
N PRO A 313 18.44 -6.50 -3.63
CA PRO A 313 18.32 -7.94 -3.63
C PRO A 313 18.26 -8.46 -5.06
N PHE A 314 18.92 -9.58 -5.30
CA PHE A 314 18.99 -10.24 -6.61
C PHE A 314 18.78 -11.74 -6.45
N ARG A 315 17.99 -12.34 -7.36
CA ARG A 315 17.76 -13.77 -7.43
C ARG A 315 18.73 -14.41 -8.42
N LYS A 316 19.57 -15.32 -7.94
CA LYS A 316 20.41 -16.17 -8.80
C LYS A 316 19.58 -17.20 -9.56
N ALA A 317 20.16 -17.82 -10.59
CA ALA A 317 19.50 -18.86 -11.36
C ALA A 317 19.06 -20.08 -10.51
N ASP A 318 19.78 -20.38 -9.42
CA ASP A 318 19.44 -21.43 -8.45
C ASP A 318 18.39 -20.99 -7.40
N GLY A 319 17.85 -19.79 -7.53
CA GLY A 319 16.88 -19.21 -6.61
C GLY A 319 17.46 -18.55 -5.36
N LYS A 320 18.76 -18.64 -5.13
CA LYS A 320 19.40 -18.10 -3.94
C LYS A 320 19.55 -16.58 -3.99
N LEU A 321 19.54 -15.98 -2.79
CA LEU A 321 19.79 -14.57 -2.60
C LEU A 321 21.23 -14.19 -2.97
N SER A 322 21.35 -13.09 -3.66
CA SER A 322 22.55 -12.28 -3.85
C SER A 322 22.19 -10.82 -3.71
N SER A 323 23.19 -9.96 -3.73
CA SER A 323 22.96 -8.52 -3.84
C SER A 323 23.72 -7.97 -5.03
N GLU A 324 23.10 -7.06 -5.74
CA GLU A 324 23.72 -6.29 -6.81
C GLU A 324 23.85 -4.83 -6.45
N LYS A 325 24.77 -4.14 -7.12
CA LYS A 325 24.95 -2.70 -6.96
C LYS A 325 23.99 -1.99 -7.93
N ALA A 326 23.34 -0.95 -7.45
CA ALA A 326 22.54 -0.05 -8.24
C ALA A 326 22.97 1.40 -8.01
N TRP A 327 22.90 2.21 -9.06
CA TRP A 327 23.28 3.60 -9.02
C TRP A 327 22.07 4.51 -9.03
N LEU A 328 22.12 5.57 -8.23
CA LEU A 328 21.14 6.64 -8.23
C LEU A 328 21.70 7.85 -8.98
N ALA A 329 20.86 8.64 -9.64
CA ALA A 329 21.27 9.89 -10.26
C ALA A 329 21.84 10.87 -9.22
N LYS A 330 22.62 11.85 -9.65
CA LYS A 330 23.23 12.84 -8.74
C LYS A 330 22.19 13.70 -8.04
N ASP A 331 21.09 13.95 -8.69
CA ASP A 331 19.93 14.74 -8.26
C ASP A 331 18.74 13.86 -7.82
N ALA A 332 19.00 12.57 -7.58
CA ALA A 332 17.95 11.67 -7.11
C ALA A 332 17.33 12.15 -5.79
N ASP A 333 16.03 12.13 -5.73
CA ASP A 333 15.23 12.47 -4.53
C ASP A 333 15.40 11.41 -3.44
N VAL A 334 16.48 11.48 -2.69
CA VAL A 334 16.79 10.57 -1.55
C VAL A 334 17.36 11.33 -0.36
N SER A 335 17.24 10.75 0.82
CA SER A 335 17.88 11.22 2.05
C SER A 335 18.80 10.13 2.61
N VAL A 336 19.98 10.50 3.09
CA VAL A 336 20.85 9.58 3.86
C VAL A 336 20.26 9.43 5.25
N GLY A 337 19.85 8.20 5.61
CA GLY A 337 19.05 7.95 6.80
C GLY A 337 17.62 8.48 6.68
N TRP A 338 16.91 8.46 7.80
CA TRP A 338 15.56 8.98 7.86
C TRP A 338 15.51 10.50 7.67
N LEU A 339 14.52 10.96 6.92
CA LEU A 339 14.25 12.39 6.81
C LEU A 339 13.79 12.94 8.19
N PRO A 340 14.24 14.14 8.61
CA PRO A 340 13.73 14.74 9.85
C PRO A 340 12.21 14.88 9.81
N TYR A 341 11.52 14.39 10.85
CA TYR A 341 10.07 14.45 10.93
C TYR A 341 9.63 15.85 11.33
N THR A 342 9.32 16.67 10.34
CA THR A 342 8.85 18.05 10.46
C THR A 342 7.59 18.26 9.64
N ARG A 343 6.76 19.25 10.01
CA ARG A 343 5.56 19.59 9.23
C ARG A 343 5.89 19.97 7.79
N ARG A 344 6.98 20.72 7.57
CA ARG A 344 7.46 21.06 6.23
C ARG A 344 7.76 19.82 5.40
N ASN A 345 8.48 18.87 5.94
CA ASN A 345 8.84 17.66 5.21
C ASN A 345 7.61 16.81 4.90
N VAL A 346 6.66 16.69 5.83
CA VAL A 346 5.40 15.97 5.59
C VAL A 346 4.63 16.57 4.42
N ILE A 347 4.38 17.89 4.42
CA ILE A 347 3.63 18.52 3.33
C ILE A 347 4.38 18.44 2.00
N THR A 348 5.70 18.64 2.03
CA THR A 348 6.51 18.57 0.81
C THR A 348 6.40 17.20 0.15
N LEU A 349 6.52 16.12 0.91
CA LEU A 349 6.38 14.76 0.38
C LEU A 349 4.94 14.46 -0.06
N ALA A 350 3.94 14.88 0.72
CA ALA A 350 2.54 14.68 0.36
C ALA A 350 2.20 15.36 -0.98
N PHE A 351 2.75 16.55 -1.22
CA PHE A 351 2.54 17.28 -2.48
C PHE A 351 3.33 16.71 -3.66
N LYS A 352 4.46 16.03 -3.43
CA LYS A 352 5.16 15.28 -4.49
C LYS A 352 4.30 14.17 -5.09
N MET A 353 3.37 13.63 -4.33
CA MET A 353 2.42 12.59 -4.78
C MET A 353 1.14 13.16 -5.37
N MET A 354 0.94 14.50 -5.34
CA MET A 354 -0.30 15.10 -5.83
C MET A 354 -0.55 14.75 -7.30
N GLY A 355 -1.77 14.32 -7.59
CA GLY A 355 -2.16 13.87 -8.91
C GLY A 355 -1.94 12.37 -9.15
N ASN A 356 -1.29 11.64 -8.25
CA ASN A 356 -1.12 10.19 -8.41
C ASN A 356 -2.47 9.50 -8.49
N PRO A 357 -2.69 8.65 -9.50
CA PRO A 357 -3.95 7.96 -9.68
C PRO A 357 -4.19 6.97 -8.53
N TYR A 358 -5.44 6.84 -8.16
CA TYR A 358 -5.88 5.80 -7.23
C TYR A 358 -5.76 4.42 -7.86
N ASP A 359 -5.15 3.50 -7.14
CA ASP A 359 -4.99 2.11 -7.54
C ASP A 359 -5.37 1.18 -6.37
N TRP A 360 -6.54 0.60 -6.46
CA TRP A 360 -7.07 -0.28 -5.42
C TRP A 360 -6.17 -1.50 -5.23
N SER A 361 -5.80 -1.76 -3.96
CA SER A 361 -4.87 -2.83 -3.58
C SER A 361 -3.53 -2.79 -4.33
N MET A 362 -3.14 -1.66 -4.93
CA MET A 362 -1.90 -1.50 -5.72
C MET A 362 -1.79 -2.49 -6.91
N ALA A 363 -2.91 -2.91 -7.46
CA ALA A 363 -2.96 -3.93 -8.52
C ALA A 363 -2.10 -3.57 -9.75
N TRP A 364 -1.92 -2.29 -10.02
CA TRP A 364 -1.14 -1.75 -11.13
C TRP A 364 0.12 -1.02 -10.68
N TYR A 365 0.62 -1.35 -9.47
CA TYR A 365 1.78 -0.71 -8.84
C TYR A 365 1.58 0.80 -8.59
N GLY A 366 0.34 1.27 -8.53
CA GLY A 366 -0.05 2.58 -8.05
C GLY A 366 -0.14 2.65 -6.52
N ARG A 367 -1.04 3.49 -6.00
CA ARG A 367 -1.33 3.61 -4.56
C ARG A 367 -2.82 3.72 -4.30
N ASN A 368 -3.27 3.15 -3.20
CA ASN A 368 -4.54 3.49 -2.59
C ASN A 368 -4.31 4.52 -1.45
N HIS A 369 -5.36 4.88 -0.72
CA HIS A 369 -5.26 5.82 0.40
C HIS A 369 -4.30 5.33 1.50
N GLU A 370 -4.37 4.06 1.88
CA GLU A 370 -3.51 3.47 2.92
C GLU A 370 -2.04 3.51 2.52
N THR A 371 -1.73 3.03 1.33
CA THR A 371 -0.35 2.94 0.85
C THR A 371 0.24 4.32 0.58
N THR A 372 -0.57 5.31 0.18
CA THR A 372 -0.10 6.70 0.04
C THR A 372 0.38 7.25 1.38
N VAL A 373 -0.43 7.09 2.43
CA VAL A 373 -0.08 7.55 3.78
C VAL A 373 1.10 6.76 4.35
N ARG A 374 1.12 5.45 4.19
CA ARG A 374 2.23 4.59 4.64
C ARG A 374 3.56 4.97 3.99
N ASP A 375 3.57 5.14 2.67
CA ASP A 375 4.77 5.52 1.91
C ASP A 375 5.30 6.89 2.37
N LEU A 376 4.38 7.84 2.58
CA LEU A 376 4.72 9.16 3.10
C LEU A 376 5.45 9.08 4.45
N PHE A 377 4.86 8.40 5.41
CA PHE A 377 5.41 8.33 6.77
C PHE A 377 6.60 7.36 6.89
N ALA A 378 6.75 6.42 5.97
CA ALA A 378 7.93 5.57 5.88
C ALA A 378 9.23 6.38 5.66
N CYS A 379 9.17 7.55 5.03
CA CYS A 379 10.32 8.44 4.86
C CYS A 379 10.93 8.91 6.19
N PHE A 380 10.16 8.91 7.25
CA PHE A 380 10.55 9.33 8.60
C PHE A 380 10.89 8.14 9.52
N GLY A 381 10.66 6.92 9.06
CA GLY A 381 10.90 5.68 9.81
C GLY A 381 9.67 5.09 10.49
N PHE A 382 8.47 5.62 10.26
CA PHE A 382 7.25 4.98 10.74
C PHE A 382 6.96 3.69 9.94
N GLU A 383 6.61 2.64 10.66
CA GLU A 383 6.15 1.36 10.09
C GLU A 383 4.64 1.21 10.36
N LEU A 384 3.85 2.03 9.65
CA LEU A 384 2.39 1.97 9.77
C LEU A 384 1.85 0.63 9.28
N PRO A 385 0.82 0.07 9.93
CA PRO A 385 0.22 -1.21 9.54
C PRO A 385 -0.33 -1.18 8.11
N PHE A 386 -0.52 -2.36 7.54
CA PHE A 386 -0.99 -2.50 6.16
C PHE A 386 -2.48 -2.17 5.95
N ASN A 387 -3.26 -2.06 7.02
CA ASN A 387 -4.67 -1.69 6.99
C ASN A 387 -4.88 -0.39 7.76
N ALA A 388 -5.55 0.59 7.14
CA ALA A 388 -5.83 1.88 7.74
C ALA A 388 -6.62 1.80 9.05
N GLU A 389 -7.49 0.81 9.20
CA GLU A 389 -8.24 0.57 10.44
C GLU A 389 -7.32 0.30 11.63
N LEU A 390 -6.13 -0.23 11.38
CA LEU A 390 -5.12 -0.49 12.41
C LEU A 390 -4.31 0.77 12.79
N PHE A 391 -4.42 1.87 12.05
CA PHE A 391 -3.69 3.10 12.37
C PHE A 391 -4.08 3.66 13.74
N THR A 392 -5.31 3.45 14.16
CA THR A 392 -5.77 3.87 15.51
C THR A 392 -5.02 3.18 16.64
N PHE A 393 -4.54 1.94 16.40
CA PHE A 393 -3.71 1.21 17.36
C PHE A 393 -2.24 1.61 17.30
N PHE A 394 -1.81 2.28 16.24
CA PHE A 394 -0.44 2.75 16.13
C PHE A 394 -0.18 3.92 17.08
N SER A 395 -1.13 4.82 17.20
CA SER A 395 -1.09 5.93 18.15
C SER A 395 -1.48 5.47 19.55
N ASN A 396 -0.69 5.85 20.58
CA ASN A 396 -1.02 5.56 21.98
C ASN A 396 -2.21 6.40 22.51
N ASN A 397 -2.67 7.35 21.73
CA ASN A 397 -3.75 8.24 22.12
C ASN A 397 -5.08 7.57 21.76
N ASN A 398 -5.71 6.90 22.74
CA ASN A 398 -7.09 6.42 22.65
C ASN A 398 -8.02 7.59 22.40
N LYS A 399 -8.22 7.93 21.12
CA LYS A 399 -9.03 9.07 20.76
C LYS A 399 -10.46 8.68 20.49
N ARG A 400 -11.30 9.67 20.76
CA ARG A 400 -12.73 9.67 20.53
C ARG A 400 -13.07 9.14 19.14
N VAL A 401 -14.01 8.22 19.09
CA VAL A 401 -14.74 7.89 17.86
C VAL A 401 -15.72 9.02 17.61
N VAL A 402 -15.70 9.60 16.45
CA VAL A 402 -16.68 10.60 16.00
C VAL A 402 -17.75 9.89 15.20
N ARG A 403 -19.01 10.14 15.53
CA ARG A 403 -20.15 9.42 14.97
C ARG A 403 -20.97 10.30 14.03
N PRO A 404 -21.66 9.71 13.04
CA PRO A 404 -22.50 10.47 12.11
C PRO A 404 -23.65 11.21 12.78
N ASP A 405 -24.20 10.69 13.87
CA ASP A 405 -25.34 11.26 14.61
C ASP A 405 -24.95 12.47 15.47
N GLU A 406 -23.67 12.75 15.64
CA GLU A 406 -23.20 13.95 16.35
C GLU A 406 -23.45 15.26 15.58
N GLY A 407 -23.71 15.16 14.29
CA GLY A 407 -23.94 16.30 13.41
C GLY A 407 -22.65 17.01 12.94
N LYS A 408 -22.73 17.64 11.78
CA LYS A 408 -21.59 18.23 11.05
C LYS A 408 -20.74 19.18 11.91
N ALA A 409 -21.36 20.03 12.73
CA ALA A 409 -20.64 21.01 13.53
C ALA A 409 -19.74 20.37 14.59
N GLU A 410 -20.22 19.36 15.32
CA GLU A 410 -19.42 18.65 16.32
C GLU A 410 -18.36 17.76 15.67
N GLN A 411 -18.67 17.16 14.51
CA GLN A 411 -17.69 16.43 13.71
C GLN A 411 -16.54 17.34 13.28
N TYR A 412 -16.84 18.51 12.73
CA TYR A 412 -15.82 19.50 12.31
C TYR A 412 -14.99 19.99 13.49
N LYS A 413 -15.61 20.29 14.61
CA LYS A 413 -14.93 20.68 15.84
C LYS A 413 -13.96 19.59 16.31
N ALA A 414 -14.36 18.31 16.25
CA ALA A 414 -13.49 17.19 16.60
C ALA A 414 -12.29 17.07 15.65
N ILE A 415 -12.51 17.31 14.37
CA ILE A 415 -11.45 17.29 13.36
C ILE A 415 -10.45 18.43 13.58
N LEU A 416 -10.95 19.67 13.71
CA LEU A 416 -10.14 20.88 13.84
C LEU A 416 -9.36 20.94 15.17
N ALA A 417 -9.74 20.13 16.16
CA ALA A 417 -9.00 20.00 17.41
C ALA A 417 -7.67 19.24 17.27
N ASN A 418 -7.42 18.64 16.11
CA ASN A 418 -6.21 17.85 15.85
C ASN A 418 -5.11 18.68 15.17
N GLU A 419 -3.88 18.17 15.22
CA GLU A 419 -2.71 18.80 14.63
C GLU A 419 -2.65 18.54 13.11
N PRO A 420 -2.65 19.58 12.26
CA PRO A 420 -2.42 19.43 10.83
C PRO A 420 -1.09 18.76 10.54
N PHE A 421 -1.03 17.93 9.48
CA PHE A 421 0.11 17.18 8.98
C PHE A 421 0.61 16.05 9.90
N LEU A 422 0.10 15.95 11.11
CA LEU A 422 0.47 14.90 12.07
C LEU A 422 -0.69 13.95 12.36
N THR A 423 -1.86 14.21 11.80
CA THR A 423 -3.07 13.45 12.08
C THR A 423 -3.61 12.79 10.82
N ILE A 424 -3.81 11.48 10.92
CA ILE A 424 -4.46 10.65 9.90
C ILE A 424 -5.86 10.35 10.40
N TYR A 425 -6.87 10.56 9.56
CA TYR A 425 -8.22 10.03 9.81
C TYR A 425 -8.31 8.62 9.34
N THR A 426 -9.05 7.81 10.06
CA THR A 426 -9.44 6.49 9.62
C THR A 426 -10.94 6.32 9.81
N CYS A 427 -11.63 5.84 8.80
CA CYS A 427 -13.06 5.56 8.88
C CYS A 427 -13.36 4.10 8.52
N GLY A 428 -14.56 3.65 8.88
CA GLY A 428 -15.01 2.28 8.61
C GLY A 428 -14.85 1.88 7.14
N GLY A 429 -14.43 0.64 6.91
CA GLY A 429 -14.14 0.13 5.56
C GLY A 429 -12.70 0.32 5.09
N GLY A 430 -11.78 0.71 5.99
CA GLY A 430 -10.34 0.77 5.69
C GLY A 430 -9.90 2.02 4.94
N HIS A 431 -10.69 3.10 4.96
CA HIS A 431 -10.33 4.36 4.32
C HIS A 431 -9.55 5.27 5.27
N CYS A 432 -8.59 6.04 4.74
CA CYS A 432 -7.85 7.03 5.52
C CYS A 432 -7.47 8.25 4.70
N SER A 433 -7.28 9.39 5.40
CA SER A 433 -6.87 10.66 4.82
C SER A 433 -5.92 11.40 5.75
N LEU A 434 -5.07 12.25 5.19
CA LEU A 434 -4.17 13.11 5.94
C LEU A 434 -4.82 14.48 6.18
N PHE A 435 -4.97 14.88 7.45
CA PHE A 435 -5.44 16.23 7.80
C PHE A 435 -4.34 17.27 7.56
N ILE A 436 -4.66 18.33 6.84
CA ILE A 436 -3.67 19.36 6.49
C ILE A 436 -4.04 20.76 6.93
N GLY A 437 -5.25 20.98 7.41
CA GLY A 437 -5.67 22.30 7.92
C GLY A 437 -7.14 22.62 7.67
N GLU A 438 -7.43 23.89 7.53
CA GLU A 438 -8.79 24.37 7.38
C GLU A 438 -8.92 25.48 6.33
N ASN A 439 -10.13 25.64 5.81
CA ASN A 439 -10.54 26.77 4.99
C ASN A 439 -11.92 27.26 5.43
N ASN A 440 -12.00 28.48 5.97
CA ASN A 440 -13.26 29.10 6.46
C ASN A 440 -14.02 28.20 7.47
N GLY A 441 -13.27 27.52 8.36
CA GLY A 441 -13.84 26.61 9.34
C GLY A 441 -14.16 25.21 8.83
N GLU A 442 -13.92 24.93 7.55
CA GLU A 442 -14.09 23.59 6.97
C GLU A 442 -12.74 22.84 6.94
N PRO A 443 -12.66 21.63 7.50
CA PRO A 443 -11.44 20.85 7.49
C PRO A 443 -11.04 20.47 6.07
N ILE A 444 -9.75 20.60 5.75
CA ILE A 444 -9.15 20.18 4.48
C ILE A 444 -8.25 19.00 4.73
N VAL A 445 -8.40 17.98 3.90
CA VAL A 445 -7.59 16.76 3.93
C VAL A 445 -6.94 16.51 2.58
N MET A 446 -5.84 15.76 2.57
CA MET A 446 -5.35 15.08 1.37
C MET A 446 -5.87 13.66 1.38
N ASP A 447 -6.49 13.29 0.28
CA ASP A 447 -7.18 12.02 0.13
C ASP A 447 -7.02 11.46 -1.29
N THR A 448 -7.23 10.16 -1.42
CA THR A 448 -7.42 9.49 -2.71
C THR A 448 -8.71 8.70 -2.67
N ASN A 449 -9.77 9.27 -3.22
CA ASN A 449 -11.07 8.62 -3.31
C ASN A 449 -11.45 8.36 -4.78
N GLY A 450 -12.33 7.40 -4.99
CA GLY A 450 -12.82 7.10 -6.33
C GLY A 450 -13.74 8.18 -6.90
N TYR A 451 -14.46 8.91 -6.06
CA TYR A 451 -15.42 9.94 -6.46
C TYR A 451 -15.74 10.91 -5.32
N GLY A 452 -16.29 12.06 -5.68
CA GLY A 452 -16.90 13.04 -4.78
C GLY A 452 -18.23 13.54 -5.34
N TYR A 453 -18.85 14.46 -4.62
CA TYR A 453 -20.07 15.15 -5.06
C TYR A 453 -19.82 16.66 -5.00
N ASP A 454 -20.36 17.41 -5.96
CA ASP A 454 -20.33 18.86 -5.89
C ASP A 454 -21.44 19.42 -4.96
N LYS A 455 -21.49 20.76 -4.84
CA LYS A 455 -22.51 21.46 -4.02
C LYS A 455 -23.96 21.15 -4.42
N ASP A 456 -24.17 20.72 -5.66
CA ASP A 456 -25.48 20.40 -6.22
C ASP A 456 -25.76 18.88 -6.14
N GLY A 457 -24.89 18.10 -5.51
CA GLY A 457 -24.99 16.65 -5.34
C GLY A 457 -24.63 15.86 -6.59
N ILE A 458 -24.01 16.51 -7.59
CA ILE A 458 -23.58 15.85 -8.82
C ILE A 458 -22.27 15.11 -8.56
N ARG A 459 -22.28 13.82 -8.86
CA ARG A 459 -21.11 12.95 -8.66
C ARG A 459 -20.02 13.27 -9.68
N TYR A 460 -18.78 13.42 -9.20
CA TYR A 460 -17.57 13.54 -10.02
C TYR A 460 -16.50 12.55 -9.58
N GLU A 461 -15.57 12.22 -10.49
CA GLU A 461 -14.47 11.27 -10.21
C GLU A 461 -13.24 12.01 -9.71
N ILE A 462 -12.71 11.61 -8.53
CA ILE A 462 -11.47 12.15 -7.98
C ILE A 462 -10.29 11.26 -8.39
N ARG A 463 -10.32 9.99 -8.11
CA ARG A 463 -9.35 8.92 -8.46
C ARG A 463 -7.87 9.30 -8.48
N ARG A 464 -7.47 10.25 -7.65
CA ARG A 464 -6.09 10.69 -7.50
C ARG A 464 -5.86 11.25 -6.11
N TRP A 465 -4.63 11.23 -5.66
CA TRP A 465 -4.23 11.90 -4.44
C TRP A 465 -4.36 13.42 -4.63
N THR A 466 -5.19 14.07 -3.86
CA THR A 466 -5.50 15.49 -4.00
C THR A 466 -6.07 16.08 -2.72
N LEU A 467 -6.22 17.40 -2.70
CA LEU A 467 -6.92 18.13 -1.65
C LEU A 467 -8.43 17.98 -1.80
N THR A 468 -9.13 17.84 -0.69
CA THR A 468 -10.59 17.89 -0.64
C THR A 468 -11.04 18.39 0.73
N ASP A 469 -12.24 18.99 0.81
CA ASP A 469 -12.90 19.19 2.09
C ASP A 469 -13.51 17.88 2.60
N THR A 470 -13.83 17.83 3.88
CA THR A 470 -14.38 16.61 4.50
C THR A 470 -15.86 16.40 4.23
N SER A 471 -16.54 17.35 3.56
CA SER A 471 -17.94 17.20 3.17
C SER A 471 -18.07 16.38 1.89
N GLN A 472 -17.01 16.27 1.13
CA GLN A 472 -17.02 15.74 -0.23
C GLN A 472 -16.89 14.22 -0.32
N PRO A 473 -16.12 13.50 0.43
CA PRO A 473 -16.40 12.10 0.56
C PRO A 473 -17.58 11.98 1.51
N GLU A 474 -18.79 11.71 1.01
CA GLU A 474 -19.96 11.32 1.84
C GLU A 474 -19.62 10.30 2.93
N TYR A 475 -18.46 9.67 2.78
CA TYR A 475 -17.92 8.65 3.63
C TYR A 475 -17.54 9.14 5.02
N PHE A 476 -16.84 10.28 5.15
CA PHE A 476 -16.30 10.71 6.44
C PHE A 476 -17.40 11.12 7.43
N LEU A 477 -18.39 11.87 6.99
CA LEU A 477 -19.43 12.35 7.88
C LEU A 477 -20.57 11.34 8.08
N LYS A 478 -20.66 10.30 7.24
CA LYS A 478 -21.70 9.27 7.30
C LYS A 478 -21.24 7.97 7.96
N THR A 479 -19.96 7.83 8.29
CA THR A 479 -19.41 6.66 8.98
C THR A 479 -18.72 7.07 10.27
N ASN A 480 -18.53 6.14 11.19
CA ASN A 480 -17.69 6.35 12.35
C ASN A 480 -16.24 6.57 11.88
N PHE A 481 -15.56 7.58 12.42
CA PHE A 481 -14.15 7.79 12.15
C PHE A 481 -13.35 8.06 13.43
N THR A 482 -12.07 7.77 13.35
CA THR A 482 -11.11 7.95 14.43
C THR A 482 -9.87 8.68 13.95
N PHE A 483 -8.96 8.96 14.87
CA PHE A 483 -7.73 9.70 14.59
C PHE A 483 -6.51 8.89 14.99
N CYS A 484 -5.48 8.89 14.12
CA CYS A 484 -4.14 8.47 14.44
C CYS A 484 -3.23 9.70 14.46
N GLU A 485 -2.78 10.13 15.63
CA GLU A 485 -1.80 11.21 15.75
C GLU A 485 -0.40 10.65 15.87
N LEU A 486 0.48 11.15 15.02
CA LEU A 486 1.89 10.77 14.96
C LEU A 486 2.76 11.83 15.65
N LYS A 487 2.56 12.00 16.98
CA LYS A 487 3.31 12.93 17.80
C LYS A 487 3.59 12.40 19.21
#